data_f607e0693a302d75a607672eb43802e5
#
_entry.id   f607e0693a302d75a607672eb43802e5
#
_cell.length_a   1.000
_cell.length_b   1.000
_cell.length_c   1.000
_cell.angle_alpha   90.00
_cell.angle_beta   90.00
_cell.angle_gamma   90.00
#
_symmetry.space_group_name_H-M   'P 1'
#
loop_
_entity.id
_entity.type
_entity.pdbx_description
1 polymer ?
#
loop_
_entity_poly.entity_id
_entity_poly.type
_entity_poly.pdbx_seq_one_letter_code
_entity_poly.pdbx_strand_id
1 'polypeptide(L)'
;MRKNMLLLAAICSCYNLFAEEVIVKQFRYAGPYEVKKPFLQDSLDVNSKKFTEKELLKTAIPFSNVRQSAQFLETDTNGESTLPGTSQACHIGLASFYLNSDRYVKGSLQIKGPETYKVYINNEKQTPADGKIALTLEPHRYEVVIKYLSEKDKTGSLKVTSETEPEAVVTATTDPEKRYTISDVFDGTRMRSVSLSPDGKYLLTAYQTTFPGGKTESFQQVTDRASGQVLIESSSNDYSWMPQSNLLYYTRNGLQGKELVSIDPVTKTENVLSSNLPDGWFIFSPTEEYLLFTVSEEGPKKDKDMEEILVPDDRQPGWRNRSFLHKYDLATGVFERLTYGHNSTSLNDISQDGRYLLFTSQERTLTKRPFSITTLYRMDLQTMETEALLKDPFIGRATFSPDGKLLAIEGSGEAFDGIGLNIAPGQTSNTADGQLFIYDLGSKQVSPVSKDFNPSIQYFTWNRHDKQIYLQGEDKDCVRLYVLNPST
;
A
#
# COMPACT_ATOMS: atom_id res chain seq x y z
N MET A 1 -42.11 7.82 71.06
CA MET A 1 -41.29 8.27 69.94
C MET A 1 -40.05 7.38 69.85
N ARG A 2 -40.04 6.36 69.05
CA ARG A 2 -38.90 5.45 68.85
C ARG A 2 -38.41 5.59 67.41
N LYS A 3 -37.18 6.03 67.22
CA LYS A 3 -36.47 6.11 65.97
C LYS A 3 -35.99 4.68 65.59
N ASN A 4 -36.48 4.14 64.51
CA ASN A 4 -35.94 2.93 63.93
C ASN A 4 -34.86 3.36 62.95
N MET A 5 -33.61 3.02 63.27
CA MET A 5 -32.44 3.18 62.43
C MET A 5 -32.30 1.88 61.61
N LEU A 6 -32.61 1.95 60.32
CA LEU A 6 -32.33 0.87 59.37
C LEU A 6 -30.85 0.87 59.01
N LEU A 7 -30.17 -0.14 59.43
CA LEU A 7 -28.75 -0.42 59.07
C LEU A 7 -28.76 -1.10 57.68
N LEU A 8 -28.41 -0.36 56.65
CA LEU A 8 -28.16 -0.94 55.31
C LEU A 8 -26.76 -1.59 55.32
N ALA A 9 -26.67 -2.88 55.43
CA ALA A 9 -25.45 -3.63 55.25
C ALA A 9 -25.15 -3.70 53.74
N ALA A 10 -24.23 -2.88 53.26
CA ALA A 10 -23.65 -3.01 51.92
C ALA A 10 -22.78 -4.28 51.92
N ILE A 11 -23.31 -5.34 51.32
CA ILE A 11 -22.54 -6.53 50.96
C ILE A 11 -21.63 -6.10 49.78
N CYS A 12 -20.40 -5.70 50.06
CA CYS A 12 -19.34 -5.67 49.09
C CYS A 12 -18.99 -7.13 48.73
N SER A 13 -19.63 -7.67 47.72
CA SER A 13 -19.15 -8.87 47.06
C SER A 13 -17.82 -8.50 46.38
N CYS A 14 -16.70 -8.76 47.10
CA CYS A 14 -15.40 -8.83 46.45
C CYS A 14 -15.45 -10.02 45.49
N TYR A 15 -15.77 -9.75 44.22
CA TYR A 15 -15.40 -10.67 43.17
C TYR A 15 -13.89 -10.73 43.17
N ASN A 16 -13.32 -11.85 43.66
CA ASN A 16 -11.94 -12.20 43.40
C ASN A 16 -11.83 -12.38 41.89
N LEU A 17 -11.39 -11.36 41.20
CA LEU A 17 -11.01 -11.41 39.80
C LEU A 17 -9.72 -12.24 39.73
N PHE A 18 -9.85 -13.55 39.62
CA PHE A 18 -8.70 -14.40 39.34
C PHE A 18 -8.30 -14.22 37.89
N ALA A 19 -7.00 -14.02 37.67
CA ALA A 19 -6.43 -14.06 36.34
C ALA A 19 -6.73 -15.42 35.69
N GLU A 20 -7.15 -15.45 34.45
CA GLU A 20 -7.37 -16.70 33.74
C GLU A 20 -6.02 -17.24 33.26
N GLU A 21 -5.70 -18.46 33.70
CA GLU A 21 -4.48 -19.17 33.32
C GLU A 21 -4.76 -20.10 32.15
N VAL A 22 -4.08 -19.87 31.03
CA VAL A 22 -4.13 -20.72 29.83
C VAL A 22 -2.83 -21.53 29.77
N ILE A 23 -2.95 -22.85 29.83
CA ILE A 23 -1.83 -23.77 29.65
C ILE A 23 -1.74 -24.18 28.19
N VAL A 24 -0.54 -24.04 27.60
CA VAL A 24 -0.28 -24.53 26.25
C VAL A 24 -0.16 -26.03 26.25
N LYS A 25 -1.09 -26.73 25.56
CA LYS A 25 -1.20 -28.20 25.61
C LYS A 25 -0.40 -28.92 24.53
N GLN A 26 0.00 -28.24 23.50
CA GLN A 26 0.74 -28.82 22.37
C GLN A 26 1.68 -27.77 21.76
N PHE A 27 2.84 -28.20 21.31
CA PHE A 27 3.80 -27.38 20.59
C PHE A 27 4.14 -28.02 19.23
N ARG A 28 4.21 -27.25 18.17
CA ARG A 28 4.87 -27.69 16.95
C ARG A 28 6.38 -27.65 17.18
N TYR A 29 7.10 -28.66 16.75
CA TYR A 29 8.49 -28.85 17.09
C TYR A 29 9.38 -29.00 15.86
N ALA A 30 10.58 -28.44 15.90
CA ALA A 30 11.65 -28.71 14.94
C ALA A 30 12.99 -28.85 15.63
N GLY A 31 13.68 -29.92 15.33
CA GLY A 31 14.96 -30.29 15.92
C GLY A 31 15.01 -31.77 16.29
N PRO A 32 15.95 -32.21 17.16
CA PRO A 32 17.04 -31.41 17.70
C PRO A 32 18.12 -31.10 16.65
N TYR A 33 18.61 -29.86 16.63
CA TYR A 33 19.70 -29.43 15.76
C TYR A 33 21.00 -29.47 16.55
N GLU A 34 21.90 -30.39 16.20
CA GLU A 34 23.21 -30.47 16.80
C GLU A 34 24.04 -29.19 16.56
N VAL A 35 24.64 -28.66 17.61
CA VAL A 35 25.50 -27.48 17.56
C VAL A 35 26.84 -27.75 18.21
N LYS A 36 27.92 -27.37 17.51
CA LYS A 36 29.28 -27.60 17.97
C LYS A 36 29.84 -26.32 18.59
N LYS A 37 30.70 -26.50 19.58
CA LYS A 37 31.46 -25.40 20.18
C LYS A 37 32.47 -24.88 19.15
N PRO A 38 32.65 -23.54 19.06
CA PRO A 38 33.59 -22.96 18.10
C PRO A 38 35.04 -23.27 18.45
N PHE A 39 35.91 -23.20 17.45
CA PHE A 39 37.36 -23.29 17.69
C PHE A 39 37.80 -22.13 18.56
N LEU A 40 38.84 -22.33 19.39
CA LEU A 40 39.38 -21.38 20.36
C LEU A 40 38.33 -20.91 21.45
N GLN A 41 37.35 -21.74 21.76
CA GLN A 41 36.36 -21.44 22.82
C GLN A 41 36.96 -21.14 24.19
N ASP A 42 38.16 -21.66 24.46
CA ASP A 42 38.88 -21.46 25.75
C ASP A 42 39.64 -20.10 25.79
N SER A 43 39.68 -19.38 24.67
CA SER A 43 40.25 -18.06 24.58
C SER A 43 39.26 -16.97 25.03
N LEU A 44 39.81 -15.81 25.38
CA LEU A 44 38.96 -14.63 25.64
C LEU A 44 38.60 -13.95 24.32
N ASP A 45 37.36 -13.43 24.25
CA ASP A 45 36.94 -12.59 23.12
C ASP A 45 37.55 -11.18 23.16
N VAL A 46 37.22 -10.34 22.19
CA VAL A 46 37.71 -8.95 22.09
C VAL A 46 37.31 -8.08 23.29
N ASN A 47 36.34 -8.50 24.08
CA ASN A 47 35.87 -7.84 25.29
C ASN A 47 36.38 -8.51 26.57
N SER A 48 37.39 -9.39 26.46
CA SER A 48 37.96 -10.18 27.56
C SER A 48 36.96 -11.13 28.25
N LYS A 49 35.94 -11.59 27.54
CA LYS A 49 34.93 -12.54 28.04
C LYS A 49 35.23 -13.96 27.60
N LYS A 50 34.98 -14.91 28.49
CA LYS A 50 35.03 -16.35 28.17
C LYS A 50 33.79 -16.77 27.37
N PHE A 51 34.00 -17.70 26.43
CA PHE A 51 32.88 -18.35 25.77
C PHE A 51 32.01 -19.10 26.78
N THR A 52 30.71 -18.98 26.63
CA THR A 52 29.72 -19.77 27.39
C THR A 52 28.83 -20.53 26.43
N GLU A 53 28.32 -21.70 26.85
CA GLU A 53 27.43 -22.49 26.00
C GLU A 53 26.16 -21.74 25.58
N LYS A 54 25.74 -20.76 26.39
CA LYS A 54 24.62 -19.82 26.02
C LYS A 54 24.83 -19.11 24.72
N GLU A 55 26.09 -18.90 24.29
CA GLU A 55 26.44 -18.27 23.02
C GLU A 55 26.00 -19.15 21.82
N LEU A 56 25.88 -20.47 22.01
CA LEU A 56 25.40 -21.37 20.96
C LEU A 56 23.94 -21.06 20.53
N LEU A 57 23.14 -20.46 21.41
CA LEU A 57 21.81 -19.96 21.02
C LEU A 57 21.83 -18.83 19.97
N LYS A 58 22.98 -18.27 19.67
CA LYS A 58 23.14 -17.30 18.58
C LYS A 58 23.14 -17.97 17.19
N THR A 59 23.36 -19.30 17.12
CA THR A 59 23.29 -20.06 15.85
C THR A 59 21.98 -19.76 15.15
N ALA A 60 22.03 -19.29 13.90
CA ALA A 60 20.84 -18.96 13.13
C ALA A 60 20.11 -20.25 12.71
N ILE A 61 18.84 -20.34 13.02
CA ILE A 61 17.94 -21.40 12.55
C ILE A 61 16.66 -20.70 12.04
N PRO A 62 16.30 -20.89 10.78
CA PRO A 62 15.08 -20.28 10.23
C PRO A 62 13.82 -20.79 10.96
N PHE A 63 12.93 -19.89 11.33
CA PHE A 63 11.65 -20.28 11.96
C PHE A 63 10.70 -20.97 10.99
N SER A 64 10.93 -20.86 9.67
CA SER A 64 10.24 -21.70 8.68
C SER A 64 10.35 -23.19 8.99
N ASN A 65 11.46 -23.64 9.60
CA ASN A 65 11.67 -25.03 9.94
C ASN A 65 10.60 -25.55 10.93
N VAL A 66 10.26 -24.74 11.94
CA VAL A 66 9.20 -25.16 12.91
C VAL A 66 7.80 -24.94 12.33
N ARG A 67 7.60 -23.91 11.48
CA ARG A 67 6.30 -23.67 10.83
C ARG A 67 5.90 -24.81 9.89
N GLN A 68 6.87 -25.40 9.19
CA GLN A 68 6.66 -26.47 8.21
C GLN A 68 6.80 -27.87 8.83
N SER A 69 7.21 -27.99 10.09
CA SER A 69 7.40 -29.28 10.74
C SER A 69 6.07 -29.99 10.97
N ALA A 70 6.06 -31.30 10.72
CA ALA A 70 4.96 -32.20 11.07
C ALA A 70 5.12 -32.80 12.45
N GLN A 71 6.16 -32.44 13.23
CA GLN A 71 6.41 -32.96 14.59
C GLN A 71 5.72 -32.11 15.63
N PHE A 72 5.16 -32.76 16.64
CA PHE A 72 4.49 -32.11 17.76
C PHE A 72 5.00 -32.66 19.09
N LEU A 73 4.99 -31.82 20.11
CA LEU A 73 5.21 -32.19 21.48
C LEU A 73 3.90 -32.01 22.24
N GLU A 74 3.38 -33.10 22.81
CA GLU A 74 2.21 -33.06 23.65
C GLU A 74 2.61 -32.80 25.12
N THR A 75 1.72 -32.17 25.86
CA THR A 75 1.90 -32.00 27.29
C THR A 75 1.23 -33.13 28.07
N ASP A 76 1.78 -33.46 29.22
CA ASP A 76 1.17 -34.35 30.22
C ASP A 76 0.00 -33.64 30.94
N THR A 77 -0.55 -34.33 31.95
CA THR A 77 -1.65 -33.81 32.79
C THR A 77 -1.26 -32.56 33.59
N ASN A 78 0.04 -32.32 33.81
CA ASN A 78 0.57 -31.16 34.53
C ASN A 78 0.88 -29.98 33.56
N GLY A 79 0.67 -30.15 32.23
CA GLY A 79 0.99 -29.19 31.20
C GLY A 79 2.48 -29.14 30.84
N GLU A 80 3.23 -30.20 31.09
CA GLU A 80 4.65 -30.30 30.76
C GLU A 80 4.88 -31.22 29.57
N SER A 81 5.67 -30.75 28.60
CA SER A 81 6.16 -31.53 27.46
C SER A 81 7.59 -31.96 27.69
N THR A 82 7.92 -33.19 27.32
CA THR A 82 9.32 -33.66 27.29
C THR A 82 10.02 -33.14 26.06
N LEU A 83 11.13 -32.45 26.24
CA LEU A 83 11.95 -31.93 25.14
C LEU A 83 12.88 -33.03 24.62
N PRO A 84 12.89 -33.29 23.29
CA PRO A 84 13.83 -34.26 22.72
C PRO A 84 15.28 -33.86 22.97
N GLY A 85 16.09 -34.83 23.34
CA GLY A 85 17.51 -34.68 23.62
C GLY A 85 18.36 -35.56 22.70
N THR A 86 19.66 -35.29 22.65
CA THR A 86 20.66 -36.15 22.00
C THR A 86 21.79 -36.48 22.97
N SER A 87 22.37 -37.69 22.81
CA SER A 87 23.48 -38.19 23.62
C SER A 87 24.86 -37.75 23.10
N GLN A 88 24.93 -37.05 21.97
CA GLN A 88 26.21 -36.79 21.26
C GLN A 88 26.74 -35.37 21.42
N ALA A 89 25.89 -34.34 21.46
CA ALA A 89 26.29 -32.96 21.54
C ALA A 89 25.23 -32.07 22.16
N CYS A 90 25.58 -30.80 22.45
CA CYS A 90 24.60 -29.76 22.67
C CYS A 90 23.70 -29.60 21.44
N HIS A 91 22.42 -29.34 21.64
CA HIS A 91 21.49 -29.15 20.53
C HIS A 91 20.53 -28.01 20.79
N ILE A 92 20.03 -27.43 19.70
CA ILE A 92 18.99 -26.42 19.72
C ILE A 92 17.69 -27.04 19.24
N GLY A 93 16.60 -26.77 19.96
CA GLY A 93 15.25 -27.07 19.52
C GLY A 93 14.43 -25.81 19.36
N LEU A 94 13.46 -25.88 18.45
CA LEU A 94 12.42 -24.86 18.26
C LEU A 94 11.07 -25.45 18.64
N ALA A 95 10.36 -24.81 19.57
CA ALA A 95 8.97 -25.14 19.88
C ALA A 95 8.12 -23.91 19.56
N SER A 96 7.00 -24.11 18.88
CA SER A 96 6.11 -23.00 18.53
C SER A 96 4.64 -23.35 18.77
N PHE A 97 3.87 -22.29 19.02
CA PHE A 97 2.42 -22.32 19.15
C PHE A 97 1.88 -20.94 18.80
N TYR A 98 0.57 -20.82 18.70
CA TYR A 98 -0.10 -19.55 18.47
C TYR A 98 -0.97 -19.18 19.67
N LEU A 99 -0.93 -17.89 20.05
CA LEU A 99 -1.91 -17.28 20.94
C LEU A 99 -2.92 -16.53 20.11
N ASN A 100 -4.21 -16.79 20.28
CA ASN A 100 -5.27 -16.03 19.67
C ASN A 100 -5.98 -15.19 20.73
N SER A 101 -6.18 -13.91 20.48
CA SER A 101 -7.01 -13.05 21.31
C SER A 101 -8.16 -12.48 20.46
N ASP A 102 -9.34 -12.37 21.04
CA ASP A 102 -10.53 -11.79 20.41
C ASP A 102 -10.72 -10.30 20.75
N ARG A 103 -9.92 -9.78 21.68
CA ARG A 103 -9.96 -8.40 22.17
C ARG A 103 -8.60 -7.92 22.62
N TYR A 104 -8.52 -6.65 22.99
CA TYR A 104 -7.32 -6.10 23.63
C TYR A 104 -7.17 -6.70 25.03
N VAL A 105 -6.02 -7.32 25.30
CA VAL A 105 -5.72 -8.02 26.56
C VAL A 105 -4.31 -7.68 27.03
N LYS A 106 -4.17 -7.40 28.31
CA LYS A 106 -2.87 -7.39 28.99
C LYS A 106 -2.69 -8.68 29.78
N GLY A 107 -1.44 -9.13 29.83
CA GLY A 107 -1.13 -10.36 30.57
C GLY A 107 0.35 -10.63 30.61
N SER A 108 0.68 -11.88 30.90
CA SER A 108 2.06 -12.34 30.90
C SER A 108 2.16 -13.80 30.40
N LEU A 109 3.31 -14.09 29.77
CA LEU A 109 3.68 -15.46 29.38
C LEU A 109 4.81 -15.92 30.25
N GLN A 110 4.64 -17.07 30.88
CA GLN A 110 5.67 -17.72 31.71
C GLN A 110 6.15 -18.99 31.02
N ILE A 111 7.47 -19.17 30.95
CA ILE A 111 8.13 -20.34 30.38
C ILE A 111 8.98 -20.97 31.46
N LYS A 112 8.74 -22.25 31.71
CA LYS A 112 9.47 -23.07 32.69
C LYS A 112 10.08 -24.28 31.99
N GLY A 113 11.20 -24.76 32.48
CA GLY A 113 11.88 -25.95 32.05
C GLY A 113 13.24 -25.70 31.43
N PRO A 114 13.39 -25.13 30.24
CA PRO A 114 14.71 -24.90 29.65
C PRO A 114 15.55 -23.91 30.46
N GLU A 115 16.79 -24.28 30.81
CA GLU A 115 17.70 -23.36 31.51
C GLU A 115 18.17 -22.20 30.63
N THR A 116 18.31 -22.45 29.31
CA THR A 116 18.79 -21.47 28.34
C THR A 116 17.87 -21.43 27.14
N TYR A 117 17.15 -20.32 26.99
CA TYR A 117 16.21 -20.12 25.88
C TYR A 117 16.08 -18.68 25.47
N LYS A 118 15.50 -18.47 24.29
CA LYS A 118 15.04 -17.18 23.76
C LYS A 118 13.61 -17.35 23.28
N VAL A 119 12.82 -16.30 23.45
CA VAL A 119 11.43 -16.25 23.00
C VAL A 119 11.28 -15.18 21.94
N TYR A 120 10.47 -15.49 20.94
CA TYR A 120 10.10 -14.57 19.88
C TYR A 120 8.58 -14.58 19.75
N ILE A 121 8.00 -13.40 19.64
CA ILE A 121 6.58 -13.19 19.32
C ILE A 121 6.52 -12.44 18.00
N ASN A 122 5.88 -13.04 17.01
CA ASN A 122 5.83 -12.50 15.62
C ASN A 122 7.22 -12.13 15.08
N ASN A 123 8.22 -13.00 15.28
CA ASN A 123 9.65 -12.83 14.96
C ASN A 123 10.40 -11.79 15.81
N GLU A 124 9.75 -11.04 16.68
CA GLU A 124 10.39 -10.07 17.57
C GLU A 124 10.86 -10.76 18.87
N LYS A 125 12.17 -10.59 19.18
CA LYS A 125 12.77 -11.16 20.39
C LYS A 125 12.19 -10.49 21.64
N GLN A 126 11.72 -11.31 22.56
CA GLN A 126 11.22 -10.87 23.85
C GLN A 126 12.29 -11.03 24.94
N THR A 127 12.26 -10.15 25.93
CA THR A 127 13.15 -10.23 27.11
C THR A 127 12.30 -10.46 28.34
N PRO A 128 12.43 -11.63 29.00
CA PRO A 128 11.71 -11.88 30.25
C PRO A 128 12.17 -10.91 31.37
N ALA A 129 11.21 -10.42 32.12
CA ALA A 129 11.43 -9.71 33.39
C ALA A 129 10.84 -10.58 34.52
N ASP A 130 11.63 -10.87 35.52
CA ASP A 130 11.24 -11.79 36.64
C ASP A 130 10.66 -13.13 36.17
N GLY A 131 11.20 -13.68 35.09
CA GLY A 131 10.76 -14.97 34.51
C GLY A 131 9.45 -14.90 33.71
N LYS A 132 8.84 -13.73 33.58
CA LYS A 132 7.62 -13.52 32.81
C LYS A 132 7.87 -12.55 31.63
N ILE A 133 7.18 -12.76 30.53
CA ILE A 133 7.16 -11.88 29.37
C ILE A 133 5.83 -11.14 29.42
N ALA A 134 5.88 -9.81 29.47
CA ALA A 134 4.67 -9.00 29.41
C ALA A 134 3.99 -9.16 28.04
N LEU A 135 2.69 -9.40 28.05
CA LEU A 135 1.87 -9.50 26.87
C LEU A 135 0.97 -8.26 26.76
N THR A 136 0.90 -7.72 25.56
CA THR A 136 -0.15 -6.78 25.15
C THR A 136 -0.68 -7.33 23.84
N LEU A 137 -1.85 -7.96 23.90
CA LEU A 137 -2.47 -8.62 22.76
C LEU A 137 -3.65 -7.77 22.29
N GLU A 138 -3.67 -7.48 21.01
CA GLU A 138 -4.83 -6.95 20.30
C GLU A 138 -5.67 -8.10 19.74
N PRO A 139 -6.89 -7.89 19.22
CA PRO A 139 -7.66 -8.92 18.53
C PRO A 139 -6.89 -9.46 17.33
N HIS A 140 -6.01 -10.40 17.55
CA HIS A 140 -5.07 -10.92 16.56
C HIS A 140 -4.52 -12.28 16.99
N ARG A 141 -3.77 -12.89 16.07
CA ARG A 141 -3.03 -14.11 16.28
C ARG A 141 -1.55 -13.83 16.39
N TYR A 142 -0.92 -14.33 17.43
CA TYR A 142 0.50 -14.14 17.73
C TYR A 142 1.23 -15.48 17.64
N GLU A 143 2.23 -15.58 16.76
CA GLU A 143 3.12 -16.73 16.74
C GLU A 143 4.14 -16.59 17.85
N VAL A 144 4.24 -17.58 18.71
CA VAL A 144 5.26 -17.68 19.74
C VAL A 144 6.25 -18.78 19.36
N VAL A 145 7.53 -18.42 19.26
CA VAL A 145 8.62 -19.38 19.01
C VAL A 145 9.57 -19.35 20.19
N ILE A 146 9.78 -20.52 20.77
CA ILE A 146 10.73 -20.76 21.86
C ILE A 146 11.93 -21.50 21.26
N LYS A 147 13.07 -20.85 21.25
CA LYS A 147 14.34 -21.42 20.85
C LYS A 147 15.13 -21.75 22.10
N TYR A 148 15.42 -23.01 22.34
CA TYR A 148 16.10 -23.45 23.52
C TYR A 148 17.39 -24.22 23.21
N LEU A 149 18.32 -24.21 24.16
CA LEU A 149 19.54 -24.99 24.12
C LEU A 149 19.43 -26.09 25.19
N SER A 150 19.69 -27.31 24.78
CA SER A 150 19.80 -28.46 25.70
C SER A 150 21.24 -28.98 25.66
N GLU A 151 21.75 -29.33 26.83
CA GLU A 151 23.08 -29.93 26.98
C GLU A 151 23.03 -31.40 26.56
N LYS A 152 24.23 -31.95 26.31
CA LYS A 152 24.43 -33.38 26.05
C LYS A 152 23.82 -34.24 27.20
N ASP A 153 23.16 -35.32 26.83
CA ASP A 153 22.55 -36.30 27.74
C ASP A 153 21.48 -35.75 28.72
N LYS A 154 21.03 -34.50 28.54
CA LYS A 154 19.94 -33.93 29.33
C LYS A 154 18.62 -34.01 28.58
N THR A 155 17.62 -34.59 29.21
CA THR A 155 16.21 -34.49 28.84
C THR A 155 15.63 -33.28 29.58
N GLY A 156 15.12 -32.33 28.83
CA GLY A 156 14.46 -31.14 29.38
C GLY A 156 12.94 -31.29 29.43
N SER A 157 12.29 -30.41 30.16
CA SER A 157 10.84 -30.23 30.08
C SER A 157 10.53 -28.83 29.59
N LEU A 158 9.33 -28.62 29.07
CA LEU A 158 8.79 -27.33 28.67
C LEU A 158 7.36 -27.19 29.17
N LYS A 159 7.12 -26.19 30.00
CA LYS A 159 5.79 -25.75 30.40
C LYS A 159 5.61 -24.28 30.06
N VAL A 160 4.52 -23.96 29.40
CA VAL A 160 4.18 -22.59 29.05
C VAL A 160 2.79 -22.27 29.54
N THR A 161 2.68 -21.20 30.32
CA THR A 161 1.40 -20.70 30.82
C THR A 161 1.25 -19.22 30.46
N SER A 162 0.04 -18.80 30.08
CA SER A 162 -0.33 -17.43 29.90
C SER A 162 -1.32 -17.02 30.97
N GLU A 163 -1.02 -15.96 31.71
CA GLU A 163 -1.93 -15.33 32.66
C GLU A 163 -2.48 -14.06 32.03
N THR A 164 -3.79 -13.90 31.95
CA THR A 164 -4.45 -12.74 31.34
C THR A 164 -5.46 -12.11 32.27
N GLU A 165 -5.91 -10.91 31.96
CA GLU A 165 -6.99 -10.25 32.67
C GLU A 165 -8.25 -11.13 32.67
N PRO A 166 -9.07 -11.05 33.71
CA PRO A 166 -10.33 -11.77 33.78
C PRO A 166 -11.24 -11.45 32.59
N GLU A 167 -12.03 -12.42 32.17
CA GLU A 167 -12.96 -12.34 31.05
C GLU A 167 -12.29 -12.22 29.67
N ALA A 168 -10.96 -12.31 29.59
CA ALA A 168 -10.25 -12.31 28.33
C ALA A 168 -10.18 -13.74 27.77
N VAL A 169 -10.75 -13.94 26.58
CA VAL A 169 -10.66 -15.24 25.90
C VAL A 169 -9.36 -15.28 25.08
N VAL A 170 -8.31 -15.82 25.69
CA VAL A 170 -7.06 -16.14 24.99
C VAL A 170 -6.97 -17.64 24.80
N THR A 171 -6.68 -18.11 23.62
CA THR A 171 -6.54 -19.55 23.32
C THR A 171 -5.16 -19.85 22.77
N ALA A 172 -4.60 -21.01 23.13
CA ALA A 172 -3.34 -21.51 22.59
C ALA A 172 -3.61 -22.68 21.62
N THR A 173 -2.99 -22.69 20.45
CA THR A 173 -3.14 -23.71 19.41
C THR A 173 -1.89 -23.91 18.59
N THR A 174 -1.71 -25.10 18.01
CA THR A 174 -0.69 -25.36 16.98
C THR A 174 -1.28 -25.40 15.57
N ASP A 175 -2.59 -25.26 15.44
CA ASP A 175 -3.27 -25.24 14.16
C ASP A 175 -2.84 -24.00 13.36
N PRO A 176 -2.31 -24.14 12.15
CA PRO A 176 -2.00 -23.02 11.27
C PRO A 176 -3.25 -22.35 10.72
N GLU A 177 -4.41 -23.00 10.73
CA GLU A 177 -5.66 -22.43 10.26
C GLU A 177 -6.08 -21.25 11.14
N LYS A 178 -6.37 -20.15 10.50
CA LYS A 178 -6.65 -18.87 11.14
C LYS A 178 -8.06 -18.41 10.79
N ARG A 179 -8.86 -18.07 11.80
CA ARG A 179 -10.11 -17.35 11.55
C ARG A 179 -9.80 -15.93 11.09
N TYR A 180 -10.51 -15.48 10.08
CA TYR A 180 -10.39 -14.11 9.59
C TYR A 180 -10.85 -13.12 10.68
N THR A 181 -10.01 -12.16 11.00
CA THR A 181 -10.29 -11.09 11.97
C THR A 181 -10.27 -9.75 11.27
N ILE A 182 -10.72 -8.69 11.93
CA ILE A 182 -10.64 -7.33 11.37
C ILE A 182 -9.19 -6.91 11.08
N SER A 183 -8.24 -7.36 11.90
CA SER A 183 -6.81 -7.10 11.67
C SER A 183 -6.32 -7.71 10.36
N ASP A 184 -6.85 -8.86 9.95
CA ASP A 184 -6.50 -9.49 8.67
C ASP A 184 -6.96 -8.68 7.45
N VAL A 185 -7.99 -7.84 7.66
CA VAL A 185 -8.44 -6.89 6.63
C VAL A 185 -7.46 -5.73 6.49
N PHE A 186 -6.74 -5.35 7.53
CA PHE A 186 -5.83 -4.20 7.50
C PHE A 186 -4.37 -4.59 7.41
N ASP A 187 -3.96 -5.67 8.09
CA ASP A 187 -2.57 -6.12 8.16
C ASP A 187 -2.18 -7.02 6.97
N GLY A 188 -0.87 -7.22 6.81
CA GLY A 188 -0.30 -8.08 5.77
C GLY A 188 0.15 -7.35 4.52
N THR A 189 0.66 -8.12 3.56
CA THR A 189 1.19 -7.60 2.30
C THR A 189 0.10 -7.57 1.23
N ARG A 190 -0.07 -6.42 0.60
CA ARG A 190 -1.03 -6.19 -0.48
C ARG A 190 -0.37 -5.61 -1.70
N MET A 191 -0.84 -6.03 -2.85
CA MET A 191 -0.52 -5.39 -4.11
C MET A 191 -1.21 -4.03 -4.17
N ARG A 192 -0.44 -2.97 -4.43
CA ARG A 192 -0.94 -1.60 -4.59
C ARG A 192 -1.16 -1.22 -6.03
N SER A 193 -0.22 -1.60 -6.88
CA SER A 193 -0.33 -1.34 -8.31
C SER A 193 0.43 -2.38 -9.10
N VAL A 194 0.06 -2.49 -10.36
CA VAL A 194 0.75 -3.31 -11.33
C VAL A 194 0.77 -2.57 -12.66
N SER A 195 1.91 -2.58 -13.34
CA SER A 195 2.07 -2.00 -14.67
C SER A 195 3.00 -2.85 -15.52
N LEU A 196 2.73 -2.86 -16.83
CA LEU A 196 3.54 -3.56 -17.83
C LEU A 196 4.56 -2.61 -18.45
N SER A 197 5.72 -3.17 -18.82
CA SER A 197 6.62 -2.49 -19.74
C SER A 197 5.92 -2.23 -21.07
N PRO A 198 6.35 -1.22 -21.87
CA PRO A 198 5.74 -0.89 -23.15
C PRO A 198 5.60 -2.08 -24.12
N ASP A 199 6.55 -3.02 -24.13
CA ASP A 199 6.50 -4.24 -24.94
C ASP A 199 5.77 -5.41 -24.27
N GLY A 200 5.31 -5.23 -23.02
CA GLY A 200 4.59 -6.23 -22.25
C GLY A 200 5.42 -7.40 -21.72
N LYS A 201 6.76 -7.36 -21.79
CA LYS A 201 7.62 -8.44 -21.30
C LYS A 201 7.82 -8.43 -19.80
N TYR A 202 7.84 -7.25 -19.18
CA TYR A 202 8.15 -7.09 -17.78
C TYR A 202 6.95 -6.55 -17.01
N LEU A 203 6.85 -6.96 -15.77
CA LEU A 203 5.80 -6.55 -14.85
C LEU A 203 6.44 -5.78 -13.68
N LEU A 204 6.05 -4.54 -13.47
CA LEU A 204 6.36 -3.78 -12.28
C LEU A 204 5.18 -3.88 -11.32
N THR A 205 5.41 -4.44 -10.14
CA THR A 205 4.41 -4.59 -9.10
C THR A 205 4.83 -3.85 -7.85
N ALA A 206 3.97 -3.00 -7.32
CA ALA A 206 4.18 -2.34 -6.04
C ALA A 206 3.38 -3.04 -4.94
N TYR A 207 4.04 -3.29 -3.82
CA TYR A 207 3.47 -3.91 -2.63
C TYR A 207 3.56 -2.97 -1.44
N GLN A 208 2.65 -3.14 -0.52
CA GLN A 208 2.68 -2.51 0.79
C GLN A 208 2.38 -3.56 1.84
N THR A 209 3.26 -3.66 2.83
CA THR A 209 3.04 -4.46 4.03
C THR A 209 2.59 -3.54 5.16
N THR A 210 1.44 -3.84 5.73
CA THR A 210 0.95 -3.20 6.97
C THR A 210 1.21 -4.16 8.11
N PHE A 211 1.93 -3.70 9.12
CA PHE A 211 2.22 -4.46 10.33
C PHE A 211 1.17 -4.17 11.40
N PRO A 212 1.01 -5.07 12.38
CA PRO A 212 0.24 -4.77 13.59
C PRO A 212 0.68 -3.44 14.20
N GLY A 213 -0.30 -2.59 14.56
CA GLY A 213 -0.03 -1.24 15.04
C GLY A 213 0.03 -0.17 13.93
N GLY A 214 -0.22 -0.54 12.67
CA GLY A 214 -0.41 0.39 11.56
C GLY A 214 0.88 0.89 10.88
N LYS A 215 2.07 0.42 11.29
CA LYS A 215 3.31 0.71 10.55
C LYS A 215 3.22 0.09 9.16
N THR A 216 3.63 0.83 8.14
CA THR A 216 3.65 0.35 6.76
C THR A 216 5.06 0.39 6.17
N GLU A 217 5.35 -0.59 5.34
CA GLU A 217 6.55 -0.64 4.51
C GLU A 217 6.14 -0.96 3.07
N SER A 218 6.74 -0.27 2.11
CA SER A 218 6.46 -0.47 0.68
C SER A 218 7.70 -0.97 -0.04
N PHE A 219 7.48 -1.81 -1.05
CA PHE A 219 8.52 -2.26 -1.94
C PHE A 219 7.95 -2.51 -3.34
N GLN A 220 8.83 -2.49 -4.33
CA GLN A 220 8.48 -2.77 -5.72
C GLN A 220 9.31 -3.93 -6.24
N GLN A 221 8.73 -4.71 -7.14
CA GLN A 221 9.39 -5.79 -7.87
C GLN A 221 9.20 -5.63 -9.36
N VAL A 222 10.27 -5.84 -10.13
CA VAL A 222 10.21 -6.00 -11.57
C VAL A 222 10.42 -7.47 -11.89
N THR A 223 9.46 -8.08 -12.57
CA THR A 223 9.46 -9.50 -12.88
C THR A 223 9.40 -9.73 -14.39
N ASP A 224 10.22 -10.63 -14.91
CA ASP A 224 10.07 -11.15 -16.27
C ASP A 224 8.84 -12.03 -16.35
N ARG A 225 7.89 -11.70 -17.22
CA ARG A 225 6.59 -12.39 -17.30
C ARG A 225 6.69 -13.82 -17.81
N ALA A 226 7.66 -14.12 -18.64
CA ALA A 226 7.79 -15.45 -19.24
C ALA A 226 8.42 -16.45 -18.26
N SER A 227 9.45 -16.03 -17.55
CA SER A 227 10.19 -16.88 -16.61
C SER A 227 9.68 -16.80 -15.16
N GLY A 228 8.98 -15.73 -14.80
CA GLY A 228 8.63 -15.43 -13.41
C GLY A 228 9.82 -14.95 -12.56
N GLN A 229 10.99 -14.73 -13.17
CA GLN A 229 12.18 -14.28 -12.46
C GLN A 229 12.03 -12.84 -12.00
N VAL A 230 12.30 -12.57 -10.72
CA VAL A 230 12.43 -11.22 -10.18
C VAL A 230 13.76 -10.64 -10.63
N LEU A 231 13.70 -9.55 -11.40
CA LEU A 231 14.87 -8.85 -11.92
C LEU A 231 15.33 -7.74 -10.97
N ILE A 232 14.42 -6.97 -10.43
CA ILE A 232 14.68 -5.90 -9.46
C ILE A 232 13.72 -6.07 -8.28
N GLU A 233 14.24 -5.84 -7.08
CA GLU A 233 13.44 -5.61 -5.88
C GLU A 233 13.99 -4.38 -5.16
N SER A 234 13.15 -3.44 -4.80
CA SER A 234 13.55 -2.19 -4.13
C SER A 234 12.50 -1.70 -3.14
N SER A 235 12.96 -1.30 -1.98
CA SER A 235 12.19 -0.55 -0.99
C SER A 235 12.62 0.91 -0.87
N SER A 236 13.65 1.34 -1.61
CA SER A 236 14.24 2.67 -1.54
C SER A 236 13.90 3.55 -2.74
N ASN A 237 13.69 2.95 -3.91
CA ASN A 237 13.39 3.66 -5.15
C ASN A 237 11.96 3.39 -5.57
N ASP A 238 11.29 4.42 -6.04
CA ASP A 238 9.94 4.35 -6.61
C ASP A 238 10.06 4.36 -8.14
N TYR A 239 9.99 3.17 -8.73
CA TYR A 239 10.15 2.97 -10.17
C TYR A 239 8.85 3.16 -10.92
N SER A 240 8.97 3.69 -12.13
CA SER A 240 7.92 3.73 -13.14
C SER A 240 8.48 3.42 -14.53
N TRP A 241 7.64 2.90 -15.43
CA TRP A 241 8.05 2.65 -16.81
C TRP A 241 8.14 3.93 -17.63
N MET A 242 9.16 4.05 -18.44
CA MET A 242 9.20 5.02 -19.52
C MET A 242 8.16 4.65 -20.60
N PRO A 243 7.58 5.63 -21.33
CA PRO A 243 6.42 5.38 -22.20
C PRO A 243 6.67 4.52 -23.44
N GLN A 244 7.89 4.50 -23.98
CA GLN A 244 8.26 3.76 -25.18
C GLN A 244 9.33 2.72 -24.95
N SER A 245 10.40 3.12 -24.27
CA SER A 245 11.50 2.24 -23.96
C SER A 245 11.10 1.29 -22.83
N ASN A 246 11.70 0.10 -22.79
CA ASN A 246 11.50 -0.83 -21.67
C ASN A 246 12.40 -0.49 -20.48
N LEU A 247 12.72 0.79 -20.31
CA LEU A 247 13.49 1.29 -19.19
C LEU A 247 12.53 1.70 -18.05
N LEU A 248 13.01 1.57 -16.85
CA LEU A 248 12.40 2.18 -15.68
C LEU A 248 13.01 3.56 -15.45
N TYR A 249 12.28 4.43 -14.79
CA TYR A 249 12.84 5.65 -14.24
C TYR A 249 12.48 5.81 -12.78
N TYR A 250 13.31 6.57 -12.08
CA TYR A 250 13.11 6.97 -10.70
C TYR A 250 13.84 8.28 -10.42
N THR A 251 13.57 8.89 -9.29
CA THR A 251 14.26 10.11 -8.86
C THR A 251 15.07 9.85 -7.59
N ARG A 252 16.24 10.50 -7.49
CA ARG A 252 17.09 10.47 -6.30
C ARG A 252 17.69 11.85 -6.02
N ASN A 253 18.21 12.03 -4.80
CA ASN A 253 18.97 13.24 -4.48
C ASN A 253 20.41 13.09 -5.02
N GLY A 254 20.83 14.00 -5.87
CA GLY A 254 22.19 14.10 -6.40
C GLY A 254 22.97 15.26 -5.80
N LEU A 255 24.19 15.46 -6.31
CA LEU A 255 25.06 16.55 -5.82
C LEU A 255 24.59 17.95 -6.21
N GLN A 256 23.90 18.08 -7.33
CA GLN A 256 23.45 19.38 -7.88
C GLN A 256 21.95 19.62 -7.66
N GLY A 257 21.22 18.66 -7.14
CA GLY A 257 19.78 18.71 -6.94
C GLY A 257 19.15 17.33 -7.13
N LYS A 258 17.87 17.31 -7.40
CA LYS A 258 17.11 16.09 -7.68
C LYS A 258 17.50 15.53 -9.06
N GLU A 259 17.94 14.30 -9.12
CA GLU A 259 18.26 13.61 -10.37
C GLU A 259 17.08 12.77 -10.84
N LEU A 260 16.87 12.78 -12.17
CA LEU A 260 16.05 11.81 -12.87
C LEU A 260 16.96 10.77 -13.49
N VAL A 261 16.74 9.51 -13.16
CA VAL A 261 17.59 8.39 -13.59
C VAL A 261 16.74 7.38 -14.33
N SER A 262 17.22 6.90 -15.47
CA SER A 262 16.69 5.69 -16.11
C SER A 262 17.54 4.48 -15.80
N ILE A 263 16.92 3.31 -15.71
CA ILE A 263 17.60 2.03 -15.44
C ILE A 263 17.04 0.92 -16.34
N ASP A 264 17.92 0.16 -16.95
CA ASP A 264 17.56 -1.08 -17.66
C ASP A 264 17.29 -2.19 -16.64
N PRO A 265 16.11 -2.81 -16.62
CA PRO A 265 15.77 -3.83 -15.64
C PRO A 265 16.61 -5.11 -15.74
N VAL A 266 17.23 -5.38 -16.89
CA VAL A 266 18.05 -6.58 -17.14
C VAL A 266 19.52 -6.33 -16.82
N THR A 267 20.11 -5.32 -17.45
CA THR A 267 21.55 -5.02 -17.32
C THR A 267 21.88 -4.23 -16.07
N LYS A 268 20.89 -3.60 -15.42
CA LYS A 268 21.05 -2.68 -14.28
C LYS A 268 21.84 -1.41 -14.61
N THR A 269 22.02 -1.13 -15.90
CA THR A 269 22.71 0.07 -16.33
C THR A 269 21.85 1.29 -16.07
N GLU A 270 22.40 2.25 -15.33
CA GLU A 270 21.77 3.53 -15.03
C GLU A 270 22.29 4.65 -15.94
N ASN A 271 21.37 5.55 -16.35
CA ASN A 271 21.70 6.78 -17.03
C ASN A 271 20.99 7.96 -16.36
N VAL A 272 21.72 9.03 -16.07
CA VAL A 272 21.16 10.26 -15.54
C VAL A 272 20.56 11.05 -16.69
N LEU A 273 19.22 11.17 -16.71
CA LEU A 273 18.48 11.94 -17.73
C LEU A 273 18.45 13.43 -17.40
N SER A 274 18.48 13.77 -16.12
CA SER A 274 18.56 15.16 -15.63
C SER A 274 19.27 15.15 -14.26
N SER A 275 20.20 16.10 -14.05
CA SER A 275 20.93 16.26 -12.79
C SER A 275 20.36 17.34 -11.86
N ASN A 276 19.39 18.12 -12.34
CA ASN A 276 18.71 19.18 -11.59
C ASN A 276 17.26 19.27 -12.02
N LEU A 277 16.49 18.23 -11.68
CA LEU A 277 15.07 18.13 -12.01
C LEU A 277 14.27 19.15 -11.17
N PRO A 278 13.38 19.95 -11.77
CA PRO A 278 12.48 20.82 -11.03
C PRO A 278 11.59 20.05 -10.05
N ASP A 279 11.17 20.71 -8.99
CA ASP A 279 10.19 20.15 -8.06
C ASP A 279 8.78 20.17 -8.68
N GLY A 280 8.01 19.14 -8.40
CA GLY A 280 6.65 18.99 -8.86
C GLY A 280 6.33 17.56 -9.29
N TRP A 281 5.05 17.33 -9.54
CA TRP A 281 4.58 16.10 -10.15
C TRP A 281 4.70 16.20 -11.67
N PHE A 282 5.23 15.17 -12.30
CA PHE A 282 5.44 15.16 -13.75
C PHE A 282 5.05 13.83 -14.39
N ILE A 283 4.84 13.88 -15.69
CA ILE A 283 4.75 12.71 -16.57
C ILE A 283 5.72 12.89 -17.76
N PHE A 284 6.17 11.77 -18.30
CA PHE A 284 6.91 11.77 -19.58
C PHE A 284 5.98 12.05 -20.77
N SER A 285 6.50 12.75 -21.74
CA SER A 285 5.89 12.76 -23.10
C SER A 285 5.91 11.34 -23.68
N PRO A 286 4.95 10.96 -24.54
CA PRO A 286 5.01 9.69 -25.24
C PRO A 286 6.28 9.49 -26.07
N THR A 287 6.96 10.54 -26.48
CA THR A 287 8.23 10.51 -27.25
C THR A 287 9.48 10.41 -26.36
N GLU A 288 9.34 10.53 -25.02
CA GLU A 288 10.44 10.54 -24.06
C GLU A 288 11.42 11.73 -24.20
N GLU A 289 11.06 12.76 -24.93
CA GLU A 289 11.92 13.92 -25.17
C GLU A 289 11.78 15.02 -24.11
N TYR A 290 10.62 15.07 -23.46
CA TYR A 290 10.33 16.08 -22.44
C TYR A 290 9.42 15.54 -21.35
N LEU A 291 9.35 16.28 -20.24
CA LEU A 291 8.44 16.05 -19.15
C LEU A 291 7.39 17.17 -19.10
N LEU A 292 6.16 16.81 -18.76
CA LEU A 292 5.14 17.77 -18.37
C LEU A 292 4.96 17.78 -16.87
N PHE A 293 5.10 18.96 -16.28
CA PHE A 293 4.93 19.21 -14.86
C PHE A 293 3.61 19.90 -14.59
N THR A 294 3.01 19.51 -13.46
CA THR A 294 1.96 20.30 -12.81
C THR A 294 2.59 20.99 -11.60
N VAL A 295 2.71 22.30 -11.67
CA VAL A 295 3.30 23.14 -10.62
C VAL A 295 2.21 23.90 -9.90
N SER A 296 2.15 23.77 -8.58
CA SER A 296 1.21 24.52 -7.74
C SER A 296 1.84 25.83 -7.31
N GLU A 297 1.11 26.93 -7.54
CA GLU A 297 1.45 28.26 -7.02
C GLU A 297 0.56 28.56 -5.82
N GLU A 298 1.18 28.97 -4.72
CA GLU A 298 0.46 29.36 -3.53
C GLU A 298 -0.27 30.70 -3.76
N GLY A 299 -1.50 30.77 -3.28
CA GLY A 299 -2.25 32.02 -3.22
C GLY A 299 -1.64 33.01 -2.23
N PRO A 300 -2.22 34.21 -2.08
CA PRO A 300 -1.75 35.21 -1.13
C PRO A 300 -1.61 34.61 0.28
N LYS A 301 -0.48 34.90 0.93
CA LYS A 301 -0.24 34.48 2.33
C LYS A 301 -1.21 35.22 3.24
N LYS A 302 -1.74 34.52 4.22
CA LYS A 302 -2.56 35.09 5.29
C LYS A 302 -1.74 36.06 6.12
N ASP A 303 -2.30 37.24 6.46
CA ASP A 303 -1.80 38.02 7.58
C ASP A 303 -2.07 37.27 8.89
N LYS A 304 -1.15 37.41 9.84
CA LYS A 304 -0.99 36.49 10.99
C LYS A 304 -2.26 36.20 11.77
N ASP A 305 -3.18 37.14 11.88
CA ASP A 305 -4.33 37.04 12.81
C ASP A 305 -5.69 37.40 12.17
N MET A 306 -5.69 37.94 10.95
CA MET A 306 -6.92 38.30 10.23
C MET A 306 -6.83 37.89 8.76
N GLU A 307 -7.92 37.40 8.25
CA GLU A 307 -8.04 36.97 6.86
C GLU A 307 -9.28 37.60 6.24
N GLU A 308 -9.14 38.20 5.09
CA GLU A 308 -10.28 38.71 4.32
C GLU A 308 -11.01 37.56 3.65
N ILE A 309 -12.27 37.35 4.01
CA ILE A 309 -13.13 36.34 3.41
C ILE A 309 -14.00 37.02 2.34
N LEU A 310 -13.58 36.91 1.10
CA LEU A 310 -14.33 37.45 -0.06
C LEU A 310 -15.42 36.49 -0.52
N VAL A 311 -15.16 35.17 -0.42
CA VAL A 311 -16.11 34.10 -0.77
C VAL A 311 -16.08 33.02 0.30
N PRO A 312 -17.16 32.24 0.48
CA PRO A 312 -17.24 31.19 1.50
C PRO A 312 -16.08 30.20 1.46
N ASP A 313 -15.55 29.94 0.28
CA ASP A 313 -14.47 28.97 0.06
C ASP A 313 -13.09 29.48 0.58
N ASP A 314 -12.92 30.77 0.78
CA ASP A 314 -11.70 31.36 1.37
C ASP A 314 -11.41 30.85 2.78
N ARG A 315 -12.39 30.25 3.44
CA ARG A 315 -12.22 29.57 4.73
C ARG A 315 -11.46 28.26 4.64
N GLN A 316 -11.26 27.73 3.43
CA GLN A 316 -10.51 26.48 3.22
C GLN A 316 -9.04 26.79 2.96
N PRO A 317 -8.10 26.16 3.68
CA PRO A 317 -6.68 26.33 3.43
C PRO A 317 -6.33 26.00 1.97
N GLY A 318 -5.51 26.84 1.34
CA GLY A 318 -5.07 26.63 -0.04
C GLY A 318 -6.12 26.88 -1.12
N TRP A 319 -7.30 27.40 -0.77
CA TRP A 319 -8.37 27.67 -1.74
C TRP A 319 -7.91 28.53 -2.94
N ARG A 320 -7.01 29.49 -2.72
CA ARG A 320 -6.49 30.35 -3.77
C ARG A 320 -5.24 29.82 -4.47
N ASN A 321 -4.76 28.64 -4.11
CA ASN A 321 -3.68 27.99 -4.81
C ASN A 321 -4.13 27.63 -6.22
N ARG A 322 -3.22 27.76 -7.18
CA ARG A 322 -3.47 27.45 -8.58
C ARG A 322 -2.41 26.50 -9.11
N SER A 323 -2.80 25.62 -9.99
CA SER A 323 -1.89 24.67 -10.66
C SER A 323 -1.76 25.04 -12.12
N PHE A 324 -0.52 25.06 -12.61
CA PHE A 324 -0.18 25.39 -13.98
C PHE A 324 0.72 24.33 -14.59
N LEU A 325 0.66 24.22 -15.92
CA LEU A 325 1.44 23.26 -16.68
C LEU A 325 2.75 23.89 -17.12
N HIS A 326 3.83 23.11 -17.03
CA HIS A 326 5.17 23.46 -17.46
C HIS A 326 5.76 22.30 -18.26
N LYS A 327 6.59 22.61 -19.25
CA LYS A 327 7.34 21.64 -20.04
C LYS A 327 8.81 21.71 -19.64
N TYR A 328 9.41 20.56 -19.40
CA TYR A 328 10.85 20.41 -19.15
C TYR A 328 11.47 19.61 -20.28
N ASP A 329 12.30 20.25 -21.09
CA ASP A 329 13.02 19.60 -22.17
C ASP A 329 14.23 18.85 -21.63
N LEU A 330 14.31 17.54 -21.88
CA LEU A 330 15.34 16.68 -21.31
C LEU A 330 16.71 16.91 -21.92
N ALA A 331 16.78 17.35 -23.19
CA ALA A 331 18.06 17.58 -23.87
C ALA A 331 18.71 18.90 -23.43
N THR A 332 17.91 19.93 -23.21
CA THR A 332 18.41 21.28 -22.91
C THR A 332 18.29 21.68 -21.44
N GLY A 333 17.43 21.00 -20.67
CA GLY A 333 17.10 21.36 -19.29
C GLY A 333 16.22 22.63 -19.19
N VAL A 334 15.65 23.10 -20.30
CA VAL A 334 14.77 24.28 -20.29
C VAL A 334 13.44 23.93 -19.65
N PHE A 335 13.05 24.71 -18.62
CA PHE A 335 11.78 24.58 -17.91
C PHE A 335 10.86 25.72 -18.29
N GLU A 336 9.95 25.47 -19.21
CA GLU A 336 9.06 26.47 -19.82
C GLU A 336 7.65 26.39 -19.25
N ARG A 337 7.08 27.54 -18.90
CA ARG A 337 5.69 27.63 -18.46
C ARG A 337 4.75 27.62 -19.66
N LEU A 338 3.78 26.71 -19.67
CA LEU A 338 2.80 26.56 -20.74
C LEU A 338 1.48 27.29 -20.47
N THR A 339 1.04 27.32 -19.21
CA THR A 339 -0.26 27.92 -18.84
C THR A 339 -0.13 28.95 -17.74
N TYR A 340 -1.03 29.93 -17.75
CA TYR A 340 -1.10 31.04 -16.79
C TYR A 340 -2.56 31.48 -16.61
N GLY A 341 -2.88 32.17 -15.53
CA GLY A 341 -4.18 32.82 -15.37
C GLY A 341 -4.77 32.74 -13.98
N HIS A 342 -6.05 33.10 -13.86
CA HIS A 342 -6.79 33.09 -12.60
C HIS A 342 -7.22 31.70 -12.17
N ASN A 343 -7.50 30.81 -13.12
CA ASN A 343 -7.98 29.46 -12.88
C ASN A 343 -6.84 28.45 -13.05
N SER A 344 -6.91 27.36 -12.26
CA SER A 344 -6.02 26.22 -12.45
C SER A 344 -6.21 25.59 -13.82
N THR A 345 -5.12 25.01 -14.33
CA THR A 345 -5.15 24.14 -15.50
C THR A 345 -4.76 22.73 -15.10
N SER A 346 -5.44 21.75 -15.67
CA SER A 346 -5.22 20.32 -15.38
C SER A 346 -4.90 19.58 -16.66
N LEU A 347 -3.80 18.83 -16.64
CA LEU A 347 -3.40 17.97 -17.76
C LEU A 347 -4.43 16.86 -17.96
N ASN A 348 -4.79 16.61 -19.21
CA ASN A 348 -5.64 15.49 -19.62
C ASN A 348 -4.84 14.43 -20.37
N ASP A 349 -4.18 14.81 -21.47
CA ASP A 349 -3.43 13.86 -22.30
C ASP A 349 -2.39 14.58 -23.18
N ILE A 350 -1.47 13.80 -23.75
CA ILE A 350 -0.50 14.22 -24.75
C ILE A 350 -0.68 13.33 -25.98
N SER A 351 -0.74 13.91 -27.16
CA SER A 351 -0.81 13.15 -28.42
C SER A 351 0.39 12.21 -28.58
N GLN A 352 0.20 11.10 -29.28
CA GLN A 352 1.22 10.04 -29.42
C GLN A 352 2.54 10.54 -30.03
N ASP A 353 2.48 11.56 -30.89
CA ASP A 353 3.63 12.22 -31.50
C ASP A 353 4.30 13.27 -30.59
N GLY A 354 3.77 13.48 -29.37
CA GLY A 354 4.29 14.44 -28.41
C GLY A 354 4.03 15.91 -28.77
N ARG A 355 3.24 16.20 -29.81
CA ARG A 355 3.04 17.56 -30.31
C ARG A 355 1.89 18.29 -29.63
N TYR A 356 0.76 17.63 -29.44
CA TYR A 356 -0.45 18.26 -28.90
C TYR A 356 -0.70 17.92 -27.46
N LEU A 357 -1.06 18.93 -26.69
CA LEU A 357 -1.44 18.81 -25.29
C LEU A 357 -2.94 19.02 -25.14
N LEU A 358 -3.63 18.11 -24.45
CA LEU A 358 -4.98 18.32 -23.95
C LEU A 358 -4.92 18.74 -22.48
N PHE A 359 -5.61 19.81 -22.15
CA PHE A 359 -5.76 20.26 -20.78
C PHE A 359 -7.12 20.92 -20.56
N THR A 360 -7.54 20.94 -19.32
CA THR A 360 -8.78 21.62 -18.93
C THR A 360 -8.49 22.79 -18.02
N SER A 361 -9.40 23.77 -18.06
CA SER A 361 -9.51 24.82 -17.06
C SER A 361 -10.96 24.90 -16.59
N GLN A 362 -11.15 25.08 -15.29
CA GLN A 362 -12.46 25.13 -14.69
C GLN A 362 -12.77 26.54 -14.17
N GLU A 363 -13.88 27.11 -14.64
CA GLU A 363 -14.44 28.37 -14.16
C GLU A 363 -15.54 28.08 -13.15
N ARG A 364 -15.55 28.79 -12.03
CA ARG A 364 -16.60 28.63 -11.02
C ARG A 364 -17.71 29.66 -11.21
N THR A 365 -18.95 29.18 -11.08
CA THR A 365 -20.17 29.99 -11.11
C THR A 365 -20.88 29.87 -9.77
N LEU A 366 -20.54 30.72 -8.82
CA LEU A 366 -20.98 30.59 -7.41
C LEU A 366 -22.49 30.75 -7.20
N THR A 367 -23.21 31.39 -8.15
CA THR A 367 -24.61 31.74 -8.02
C THR A 367 -25.56 30.93 -8.90
N LYS A 368 -25.03 30.08 -9.77
CA LYS A 368 -25.82 29.28 -10.71
C LYS A 368 -25.37 27.83 -10.68
N ARG A 369 -26.33 26.91 -10.83
CA ARG A 369 -26.02 25.49 -11.08
C ARG A 369 -25.97 25.25 -12.60
N PRO A 370 -25.00 24.45 -13.05
CA PRO A 370 -23.88 23.84 -12.33
C PRO A 370 -22.88 24.90 -11.82
N PHE A 371 -22.25 24.62 -10.65
CA PHE A 371 -21.35 25.59 -9.99
C PHE A 371 -19.98 25.72 -10.64
N SER A 372 -19.68 24.92 -11.64
CA SER A 372 -18.43 24.99 -12.39
C SER A 372 -18.67 24.62 -13.85
N ILE A 373 -17.89 25.24 -14.71
CA ILE A 373 -17.90 24.96 -16.16
C ILE A 373 -16.47 24.63 -16.55
N THR A 374 -16.28 23.47 -17.16
CA THR A 374 -14.99 22.99 -17.66
C THR A 374 -14.82 23.35 -19.12
N THR A 375 -13.67 23.92 -19.47
CA THR A 375 -13.28 24.12 -20.87
C THR A 375 -12.12 23.20 -21.18
N LEU A 376 -12.25 22.37 -22.22
CA LEU A 376 -11.20 21.52 -22.76
C LEU A 376 -10.47 22.27 -23.86
N TYR A 377 -9.14 22.33 -23.74
CA TYR A 377 -8.25 23.00 -24.69
C TYR A 377 -7.31 22.00 -25.35
N ARG A 378 -6.94 22.29 -26.60
CA ARG A 378 -5.81 21.68 -27.28
C ARG A 378 -4.76 22.74 -27.57
N MET A 379 -3.51 22.48 -27.18
CA MET A 379 -2.35 23.33 -27.42
C MET A 379 -1.38 22.62 -28.36
N ASP A 380 -0.88 23.29 -29.39
CA ASP A 380 0.27 22.86 -30.18
C ASP A 380 1.55 23.28 -29.45
N LEU A 381 2.34 22.34 -28.97
CA LEU A 381 3.56 22.62 -28.20
C LEU A 381 4.72 23.18 -29.03
N GLN A 382 4.61 23.16 -30.35
CA GLN A 382 5.62 23.78 -31.26
C GLN A 382 5.33 25.25 -31.53
N THR A 383 4.05 25.59 -31.68
CA THR A 383 3.64 26.97 -32.03
C THR A 383 3.07 27.74 -30.85
N MET A 384 2.73 27.03 -29.74
CA MET A 384 1.98 27.54 -28.59
C MET A 384 0.55 27.99 -28.92
N GLU A 385 0.07 27.73 -30.14
CA GLU A 385 -1.31 28.00 -30.49
C GLU A 385 -2.26 27.11 -29.70
N THR A 386 -3.29 27.72 -29.13
CA THR A 386 -4.25 27.05 -28.26
C THR A 386 -5.67 27.33 -28.75
N GLU A 387 -6.47 26.27 -28.89
CA GLU A 387 -7.90 26.37 -29.21
C GLU A 387 -8.75 25.75 -28.07
N ALA A 388 -9.88 26.38 -27.78
CA ALA A 388 -10.92 25.80 -26.94
C ALA A 388 -11.76 24.84 -27.81
N LEU A 389 -11.71 23.54 -27.45
CA LEU A 389 -12.44 22.50 -28.18
C LEU A 389 -13.90 22.41 -27.72
N LEU A 390 -14.11 22.38 -26.42
CA LEU A 390 -15.40 22.14 -25.78
C LEU A 390 -15.51 22.95 -24.49
N LYS A 391 -16.73 23.38 -24.19
CA LYS A 391 -17.05 24.04 -22.91
C LYS A 391 -18.35 23.45 -22.37
N ASP A 392 -18.25 22.69 -21.31
CA ASP A 392 -19.40 21.97 -20.72
C ASP A 392 -19.16 21.73 -19.22
N PRO A 393 -20.20 21.83 -18.37
CA PRO A 393 -20.07 21.60 -16.92
C PRO A 393 -19.93 20.12 -16.52
N PHE A 394 -20.26 19.20 -17.42
CA PHE A 394 -20.40 17.78 -17.11
C PHE A 394 -19.35 16.89 -17.77
N ILE A 395 -18.31 17.49 -18.37
CA ILE A 395 -17.17 16.77 -18.91
C ILE A 395 -16.08 16.61 -17.86
N GLY A 396 -15.44 15.45 -17.91
CA GLY A 396 -14.30 15.08 -17.10
C GLY A 396 -13.02 14.92 -17.91
N ARG A 397 -12.44 13.71 -17.87
CA ARG A 397 -11.19 13.38 -18.56
C ARG A 397 -11.38 13.24 -20.06
N ALA A 398 -10.38 13.70 -20.83
CA ALA A 398 -10.31 13.51 -22.27
C ALA A 398 -8.97 12.90 -22.69
N THR A 399 -8.96 11.99 -23.68
CA THR A 399 -7.74 11.38 -24.22
C THR A 399 -7.77 11.34 -25.75
N PHE A 400 -6.61 11.46 -26.39
CA PHE A 400 -6.49 11.27 -27.81
C PHE A 400 -6.68 9.81 -28.24
N SER A 401 -7.29 9.60 -29.41
CA SER A 401 -7.15 8.33 -30.12
C SER A 401 -5.68 8.11 -30.52
N PRO A 402 -5.24 6.86 -30.74
CA PRO A 402 -3.86 6.56 -31.13
C PRO A 402 -3.40 7.26 -32.42
N ASP A 403 -4.31 7.62 -33.32
CA ASP A 403 -4.04 8.35 -34.56
C ASP A 403 -4.23 9.87 -34.42
N GLY A 404 -4.61 10.36 -33.24
CA GLY A 404 -4.77 11.78 -32.94
C GLY A 404 -5.96 12.48 -33.61
N LYS A 405 -6.91 11.73 -34.20
CA LYS A 405 -8.06 12.31 -34.92
C LYS A 405 -9.30 12.48 -34.07
N LEU A 406 -9.45 11.63 -33.05
CA LEU A 406 -10.60 11.59 -32.18
C LEU A 406 -10.16 11.85 -30.73
N LEU A 407 -11.12 12.27 -29.91
CA LEU A 407 -10.97 12.28 -28.45
C LEU A 407 -12.03 11.35 -27.84
N ALA A 408 -11.63 10.56 -26.88
CA ALA A 408 -12.56 9.90 -25.96
C ALA A 408 -12.72 10.80 -24.74
N ILE A 409 -13.95 11.15 -24.40
CA ILE A 409 -14.29 12.09 -23.33
C ILE A 409 -15.21 11.41 -22.34
N GLU A 410 -14.80 11.37 -21.09
CA GLU A 410 -15.64 10.99 -19.97
C GLU A 410 -16.55 12.17 -19.57
N GLY A 411 -17.80 11.89 -19.30
CA GLY A 411 -18.74 12.89 -18.85
C GLY A 411 -19.98 12.23 -18.23
N SER A 412 -20.88 13.03 -17.68
CA SER A 412 -22.19 12.52 -17.31
C SER A 412 -23.12 12.47 -18.52
N GLY A 413 -24.24 11.77 -18.40
CA GLY A 413 -25.26 11.75 -19.45
C GLY A 413 -25.82 13.15 -19.81
N GLU A 414 -25.68 14.13 -18.92
CA GLU A 414 -26.10 15.51 -19.13
C GLU A 414 -25.13 16.34 -19.99
N ALA A 415 -23.92 15.83 -20.22
CA ALA A 415 -22.95 16.52 -21.07
C ALA A 415 -23.49 16.75 -22.49
N PHE A 416 -23.06 17.84 -23.10
CA PHE A 416 -23.39 18.20 -24.48
C PHE A 416 -24.92 18.30 -24.71
N ASP A 417 -25.59 19.10 -23.88
CA ASP A 417 -27.05 19.29 -23.92
C ASP A 417 -27.85 17.99 -23.72
N GLY A 418 -27.28 17.03 -22.98
CA GLY A 418 -27.96 15.81 -22.58
C GLY A 418 -28.07 14.73 -23.67
N ILE A 419 -27.17 14.74 -24.68
CA ILE A 419 -27.20 13.73 -25.75
C ILE A 419 -26.95 12.29 -25.23
N GLY A 420 -26.30 12.15 -24.06
CA GLY A 420 -26.06 10.87 -23.40
C GLY A 420 -27.19 10.38 -22.50
N LEU A 421 -28.26 11.17 -22.32
CA LEU A 421 -29.36 10.79 -21.43
C LEU A 421 -30.14 9.59 -21.95
N ASN A 422 -30.28 8.58 -21.10
CA ASN A 422 -31.09 7.38 -21.32
C ASN A 422 -32.07 7.19 -20.14
N ILE A 423 -32.97 8.16 -19.99
CA ILE A 423 -33.97 8.20 -18.91
C ILE A 423 -35.37 8.40 -19.49
N ALA A 424 -36.40 7.92 -18.79
CA ALA A 424 -37.78 8.15 -19.18
C ALA A 424 -38.20 9.62 -18.98
N PRO A 425 -39.16 10.13 -19.75
CA PRO A 425 -39.68 11.49 -19.56
C PRO A 425 -40.12 11.72 -18.12
N GLY A 426 -39.69 12.85 -17.53
CA GLY A 426 -40.01 13.22 -16.16
C GLY A 426 -39.13 12.62 -15.08
N GLN A 427 -38.16 11.78 -15.42
CA GLN A 427 -37.14 11.33 -14.50
C GLN A 427 -35.97 12.33 -14.42
N THR A 428 -35.33 12.37 -13.26
CA THR A 428 -34.11 13.16 -13.05
C THR A 428 -32.88 12.25 -13.30
N SER A 429 -31.95 12.78 -14.05
CA SER A 429 -30.68 12.06 -14.31
C SER A 429 -29.80 11.96 -13.06
N ASN A 430 -28.97 10.94 -13.03
CA ASN A 430 -27.86 10.84 -12.08
C ASN A 430 -26.63 11.49 -12.72
N THR A 431 -26.29 12.70 -12.30
CA THR A 431 -25.13 13.44 -12.83
C THR A 431 -23.78 12.80 -12.50
N ALA A 432 -23.77 11.79 -11.61
CA ALA A 432 -22.56 11.03 -11.25
C ALA A 432 -22.32 9.80 -12.13
N ASP A 433 -23.29 9.42 -12.98
CA ASP A 433 -23.10 8.30 -13.91
C ASP A 433 -22.10 8.66 -14.99
N GLY A 434 -20.96 7.97 -14.98
CA GLY A 434 -19.93 8.13 -15.98
C GLY A 434 -20.34 7.51 -17.33
N GLN A 435 -20.25 8.31 -18.37
CA GLN A 435 -20.46 7.92 -19.76
C GLN A 435 -19.28 8.30 -20.64
N LEU A 436 -19.18 7.69 -21.82
CA LEU A 436 -18.15 7.96 -22.79
C LEU A 436 -18.72 8.56 -24.04
N PHE A 437 -18.05 9.62 -24.51
CA PHE A 437 -18.33 10.32 -25.75
C PHE A 437 -17.11 10.30 -26.65
N ILE A 438 -17.35 10.27 -27.96
CA ILE A 438 -16.28 10.45 -28.96
C ILE A 438 -16.47 11.82 -29.62
N TYR A 439 -15.41 12.63 -29.57
CA TYR A 439 -15.33 13.91 -30.26
C TYR A 439 -14.40 13.79 -31.46
N ASP A 440 -14.91 14.07 -32.65
CA ASP A 440 -14.13 14.11 -33.89
C ASP A 440 -13.51 15.51 -34.09
N LEU A 441 -12.18 15.56 -34.08
CA LEU A 441 -11.44 16.82 -34.17
C LEU A 441 -11.60 17.53 -35.53
N GLY A 442 -11.90 16.76 -36.60
CA GLY A 442 -12.09 17.29 -37.95
C GLY A 442 -13.48 17.91 -38.17
N SER A 443 -14.52 17.14 -37.83
CA SER A 443 -15.91 17.56 -37.97
C SER A 443 -16.44 18.38 -36.80
N LYS A 444 -15.75 18.33 -35.63
CA LYS A 444 -16.14 18.94 -34.36
C LYS A 444 -17.50 18.39 -33.81
N GLN A 445 -17.84 17.16 -34.16
CA GLN A 445 -19.06 16.51 -33.73
C GLN A 445 -18.78 15.62 -32.50
N VAL A 446 -19.75 15.56 -31.56
CA VAL A 446 -19.74 14.68 -30.40
C VAL A 446 -20.75 13.57 -30.60
N SER A 447 -20.37 12.33 -30.31
CA SER A 447 -21.23 11.15 -30.37
C SER A 447 -21.27 10.44 -29.01
N PRO A 448 -22.45 10.13 -28.44
CA PRO A 448 -22.61 9.44 -27.17
C PRO A 448 -22.48 7.92 -27.37
N VAL A 449 -21.29 7.36 -27.27
CA VAL A 449 -21.01 5.95 -27.61
C VAL A 449 -21.39 4.96 -26.51
N SER A 450 -21.72 5.44 -25.32
CA SER A 450 -22.17 4.60 -24.21
C SER A 450 -23.58 4.91 -23.69
N LYS A 451 -24.38 5.62 -24.45
CA LYS A 451 -25.74 6.03 -24.06
C LYS A 451 -26.63 4.88 -23.58
N ASP A 452 -26.58 3.75 -24.30
CA ASP A 452 -27.39 2.56 -23.98
C ASP A 452 -26.66 1.54 -23.08
N PHE A 453 -25.47 1.93 -22.61
CA PHE A 453 -24.66 1.15 -21.69
C PHE A 453 -24.97 1.54 -20.25
N ASN A 454 -25.64 0.64 -19.52
CA ASN A 454 -26.15 0.95 -18.18
C ASN A 454 -25.08 1.03 -17.06
N PRO A 455 -23.95 0.24 -17.06
CA PRO A 455 -22.93 0.39 -16.04
C PRO A 455 -22.25 1.76 -16.08
N SER A 456 -22.02 2.36 -14.90
CA SER A 456 -21.30 3.63 -14.80
C SER A 456 -19.83 3.46 -15.12
N ILE A 457 -19.30 4.21 -16.08
CA ILE A 457 -17.90 4.15 -16.49
C ILE A 457 -17.05 4.89 -15.46
N GLN A 458 -16.12 4.17 -14.83
CA GLN A 458 -15.22 4.70 -13.81
C GLN A 458 -13.83 5.02 -14.35
N TYR A 459 -13.41 4.28 -15.37
CA TYR A 459 -12.10 4.44 -15.99
C TYR A 459 -12.15 3.92 -17.43
N PHE A 460 -11.36 4.54 -18.29
CA PHE A 460 -11.15 4.05 -19.65
C PHE A 460 -9.71 4.28 -20.11
N THR A 461 -9.29 3.49 -21.08
CA THR A 461 -8.02 3.65 -21.77
C THR A 461 -8.15 3.28 -23.24
N TRP A 462 -7.55 4.08 -24.10
CA TRP A 462 -7.48 3.79 -25.52
C TRP A 462 -6.25 2.95 -25.82
N ASN A 463 -6.44 1.71 -26.29
CA ASN A 463 -5.34 0.82 -26.57
C ASN A 463 -4.69 1.19 -27.93
N ARG A 464 -3.36 1.36 -27.89
CA ARG A 464 -2.56 1.78 -29.06
C ARG A 464 -2.43 0.69 -30.12
N HIS A 465 -2.52 -0.58 -29.74
CA HIS A 465 -2.27 -1.72 -30.62
C HIS A 465 -3.51 -2.12 -31.43
N ASP A 466 -4.64 -2.30 -30.77
CA ASP A 466 -5.90 -2.73 -31.39
C ASP A 466 -6.89 -1.59 -31.64
N LYS A 467 -6.56 -0.37 -31.20
CA LYS A 467 -7.38 0.85 -31.33
C LYS A 467 -8.75 0.75 -30.70
N GLN A 468 -8.93 -0.17 -29.75
CA GLN A 468 -10.17 -0.28 -28.98
C GLN A 468 -10.06 0.48 -27.66
N ILE A 469 -11.20 0.81 -27.08
CA ILE A 469 -11.29 1.44 -25.77
C ILE A 469 -11.66 0.37 -24.75
N TYR A 470 -10.80 0.20 -23.74
CA TYR A 470 -11.07 -0.68 -22.63
C TYR A 470 -11.67 0.14 -21.48
N LEU A 471 -12.77 -0.35 -20.94
CA LEU A 471 -13.57 0.34 -19.93
C LEU A 471 -13.60 -0.47 -18.64
N GLN A 472 -13.56 0.24 -17.52
CA GLN A 472 -13.95 -0.27 -16.23
C GLN A 472 -15.31 0.33 -15.89
N GLY A 473 -16.34 -0.52 -15.76
CA GLY A 473 -17.69 -0.12 -15.44
C GLY A 473 -18.16 -0.70 -14.11
N GLU A 474 -18.90 0.10 -13.35
CA GLU A 474 -19.57 -0.33 -12.14
C GLU A 474 -20.99 -0.78 -12.50
N ASP A 475 -21.23 -2.09 -12.38
CA ASP A 475 -22.51 -2.75 -12.64
C ASP A 475 -23.06 -3.31 -11.33
N LYS A 476 -23.97 -2.57 -10.69
CA LYS A 476 -24.56 -2.87 -9.38
C LYS A 476 -23.49 -3.00 -8.29
N ASP A 477 -23.20 -4.23 -7.85
CA ASP A 477 -22.23 -4.57 -6.82
C ASP A 477 -20.88 -5.08 -7.38
N CYS A 478 -20.72 -5.05 -8.70
CA CYS A 478 -19.54 -5.56 -9.40
C CYS A 478 -18.84 -4.50 -10.23
N VAL A 479 -17.52 -4.51 -10.20
CA VAL A 479 -16.69 -3.79 -11.16
C VAL A 479 -16.26 -4.76 -12.25
N ARG A 480 -16.52 -4.42 -13.52
CA ARG A 480 -16.26 -5.28 -14.67
C ARG A 480 -15.44 -4.57 -15.73
N LEU A 481 -14.74 -5.35 -16.53
CA LEU A 481 -14.00 -4.86 -17.68
C LEU A 481 -14.81 -5.09 -18.95
N TYR A 482 -14.84 -4.07 -19.78
CA TYR A 482 -15.52 -4.08 -21.08
C TYR A 482 -14.59 -3.56 -22.17
N VAL A 483 -14.93 -3.85 -23.40
CA VAL A 483 -14.25 -3.32 -24.57
C VAL A 483 -15.27 -2.65 -25.48
N LEU A 484 -14.93 -1.46 -25.97
CA LEU A 484 -15.73 -0.68 -26.91
C LEU A 484 -14.93 -0.49 -28.20
N ASN A 485 -15.56 -0.77 -29.33
CA ASN A 485 -15.06 -0.37 -30.63
C ASN A 485 -15.55 1.04 -30.93
N PRO A 486 -14.67 2.05 -31.01
CA PRO A 486 -15.10 3.45 -31.23
C PRO A 486 -15.66 3.73 -32.63
N SER A 487 -15.56 2.77 -33.56
CA SER A 487 -16.03 2.91 -34.95
C SER A 487 -17.41 2.29 -35.18
N THR A 488 -18.00 1.64 -34.20
CA THR A 488 -19.34 1.05 -34.24
C THR A 488 -20.24 1.68 -33.20
#